data_9ad245d4adefad1a1991b9b22eeeca34
#
_entry.id   9ad245d4adefad1a1991b9b22eeeca34
#
_cell.length_a   1.000
_cell.length_b   1.000
_cell.length_c   1.000
_cell.angle_alpha   90.00
_cell.angle_beta   90.00
_cell.angle_gamma   90.00
#
_symmetry.space_group_name_H-M   'P 1'
#
loop_
_entity.id
_entity.type
_entity.pdbx_description
1 polymer ?
#
loop_
_entity_poly.entity_id
_entity_poly.type
_entity_poly.pdbx_seq_one_letter_code
_entity_poly.pdbx_strand_id
1 'polypeptide(L)'
;MFSSGWHFSLTEANVNTNQKVAVISINGHVKRRIQLTTHTRHQQFTLYPAKGQYNIIEVQGARIRDKEDNSPDQIAVHTGWISQVGQQSICLPHKLLIEIKPAQAGTGTSGDTGGLVHP
;
A
#
# COMPACT_ATOMS: atom_id res chain seq x y z
N MET A 1 -22.21 -33.14 4.63
CA MET A 1 -21.96 -32.85 4.59
C MET A 1 -21.78 -32.36 4.71
N PHE A 2 -21.64 -32.40 4.49
CA PHE A 2 -21.27 -31.88 4.46
C PHE A 2 -20.93 -31.19 4.63
N SER A 3 -20.93 -31.15 4.48
CA SER A 3 -20.46 -30.54 4.49
C SER A 3 -19.97 -30.05 4.55
N SER A 4 -19.81 -30.18 4.33
CA SER A 4 -19.21 -29.63 4.21
C SER A 4 -18.81 -29.06 4.01
N GLY A 5 -18.97 -29.17 3.72
CA GLY A 5 -18.52 -28.57 3.35
C GLY A 5 -18.33 -27.79 3.19
N TRP A 6 -18.45 -27.94 3.19
CA TRP A 6 -18.21 -27.15 2.94
C TRP A 6 -17.80 -26.32 3.03
N HIS A 7 -17.73 -26.40 2.94
CA HIS A 7 -17.25 -25.66 3.01
C HIS A 7 -16.63 -25.03 2.85
N PHE A 8 -16.24 -25.05 2.57
CA PHE A 8 -15.48 -24.43 2.46
C PHE A 8 -15.03 -23.81 1.86
N SER A 9 -14.31 -24.08 1.27
CA SER A 9 -13.80 -23.46 0.24
C SER A 9 -14.11 -22.05 0.03
N LEU A 10 -15.10 -21.70 0.08
CA LEU A 10 -15.46 -20.36 -0.08
C LEU A 10 -14.70 -19.50 0.80
N THR A 11 -14.17 -20.03 1.72
CA THR A 11 -13.47 -19.28 2.65
C THR A 11 -12.27 -18.61 2.10
N GLU A 12 -11.67 -19.18 1.14
CA GLU A 12 -10.48 -18.60 0.61
C GLU A 12 -10.69 -17.28 -0.03
N ALA A 13 -11.75 -17.13 -0.72
CA ALA A 13 -12.03 -15.88 -1.34
C ALA A 13 -12.18 -14.80 -0.27
N ASN A 14 -12.77 -15.15 0.82
CA ASN A 14 -12.97 -14.18 1.88
C ASN A 14 -11.68 -13.72 2.49
N VAL A 15 -10.74 -14.61 2.60
CA VAL A 15 -9.45 -14.23 3.13
C VAL A 15 -8.82 -13.15 2.29
N ASN A 16 -8.89 -13.32 0.98
CA ASN A 16 -8.25 -12.38 0.09
C ASN A 16 -8.86 -11.00 0.15
N THR A 17 -10.12 -10.91 0.43
CA THR A 17 -10.76 -9.61 0.47
C THR A 17 -10.29 -8.74 1.61
N ASN A 18 -9.64 -9.32 2.60
CA ASN A 18 -9.14 -8.55 3.73
C ASN A 18 -7.69 -8.15 3.59
N GLN A 19 -7.05 -8.57 2.53
CA GLN A 19 -5.65 -8.24 2.35
C GLN A 19 -5.49 -6.85 1.78
N LYS A 20 -4.46 -6.18 2.23
CA LYS A 20 -4.15 -4.81 1.83
C LYS A 20 -2.72 -4.71 1.39
N VAL A 21 -2.47 -3.78 0.47
CA VAL A 21 -1.13 -3.50 0.00
C VAL A 21 -0.92 -2.00 0.01
N ALA A 22 0.25 -1.58 0.49
CA ALA A 22 0.66 -0.19 0.41
C ALA A 22 1.41 -0.02 -0.90
N VAL A 23 0.94 0.88 -1.74
CA VAL A 23 1.56 1.18 -3.02
C VAL A 23 2.22 2.53 -2.89
N ILE A 24 3.54 2.57 -3.06
CA ILE A 24 4.31 3.80 -2.98
C ILE A 24 4.75 4.18 -4.37
N SER A 25 4.34 5.36 -4.81
CA SER A 25 4.70 5.85 -6.12
C SER A 25 5.37 7.22 -6.02
N ILE A 26 6.23 7.50 -7.00
CA ILE A 26 6.89 8.79 -7.12
C ILE A 26 6.65 9.27 -8.54
N ASN A 27 6.10 10.47 -8.65
CA ASN A 27 5.79 11.07 -9.94
C ASN A 27 4.95 10.13 -10.81
N GLY A 28 4.01 9.42 -10.16
CA GLY A 28 3.11 8.50 -10.85
C GLY A 28 3.67 7.12 -11.14
N HIS A 29 4.94 6.87 -10.79
CA HIS A 29 5.57 5.57 -11.05
C HIS A 29 5.68 4.78 -9.77
N VAL A 30 5.15 3.55 -9.77
CA VAL A 30 5.19 2.71 -8.57
C VAL A 30 6.62 2.28 -8.29
N LYS A 31 7.06 2.53 -7.05
CA LYS A 31 8.41 2.18 -6.60
C LYS A 31 8.41 0.98 -5.67
N ARG A 32 7.37 0.83 -4.85
CA ARG A 32 7.28 -0.27 -3.90
C ARG A 32 5.84 -0.69 -3.71
N ARG A 33 5.67 -1.98 -3.46
CA ARG A 33 4.40 -2.54 -3.01
C ARG A 33 4.71 -3.39 -1.80
N ILE A 34 4.01 -3.13 -0.71
CA ILE A 34 4.26 -3.83 0.56
C ILE A 34 2.94 -4.35 1.08
N GLN A 35 2.84 -5.65 1.25
CA GLN A 35 1.65 -6.24 1.80
C GLN A 35 1.56 -5.90 3.29
N LEU A 36 0.41 -5.37 3.70
CA LEU A 36 0.21 -4.94 5.08
C LEU A 36 -0.63 -5.98 5.81
N THR A 37 -0.02 -6.68 6.74
CA THR A 37 -0.71 -7.63 7.61
C THR A 37 -0.21 -7.43 9.02
N THR A 38 -0.90 -8.00 10.00
CA THR A 38 -0.46 -7.91 11.38
C THR A 38 0.89 -8.59 11.58
N HIS A 39 1.30 -9.42 10.62
CA HIS A 39 2.56 -10.15 10.70
C HIS A 39 3.68 -9.52 9.87
N THR A 40 3.39 -8.44 9.17
CA THR A 40 4.41 -7.79 8.34
C THR A 40 5.54 -7.30 9.22
N ARG A 41 6.77 -7.64 8.82
CA ARG A 41 7.94 -7.28 9.59
C ARG A 41 8.09 -5.77 9.67
N HIS A 42 8.47 -5.28 10.82
CA HIS A 42 8.83 -3.88 10.98
C HIS A 42 10.02 -3.57 10.09
N GLN A 43 9.89 -2.53 9.27
CA GLN A 43 10.96 -2.14 8.37
C GLN A 43 10.93 -0.65 8.14
N GLN A 44 12.06 -0.13 7.75
CA GLN A 44 12.22 1.28 7.48
C GLN A 44 13.19 1.42 6.32
N PHE A 45 12.84 2.26 5.36
CA PHE A 45 13.71 2.48 4.20
C PHE A 45 13.55 3.90 3.71
N THR A 46 14.56 4.37 2.96
CA THR A 46 14.57 5.74 2.46
C THR A 46 14.40 5.73 0.95
N LEU A 47 13.55 6.63 0.47
CA LEU A 47 13.37 6.88 -0.96
C LEU A 47 13.87 8.28 -1.28
N TYR A 48 14.39 8.43 -2.47
CA TYR A 48 14.95 9.71 -2.93
C TYR A 48 14.20 10.15 -4.18
N PRO A 49 13.10 10.92 -4.01
CA PRO A 49 12.26 11.30 -5.17
C PRO A 49 13.01 12.12 -6.21
N ALA A 50 13.90 12.98 -5.76
CA ALA A 50 14.72 13.78 -6.65
C ALA A 50 15.99 14.16 -5.92
N LYS A 51 16.90 14.80 -6.64
CA LYS A 51 18.16 15.22 -6.04
C LYS A 51 17.88 16.12 -4.84
N GLY A 52 18.47 15.79 -3.71
CA GLY A 52 18.30 16.58 -2.50
C GLY A 52 17.01 16.35 -1.75
N GLN A 53 16.17 15.40 -2.21
CA GLN A 53 14.93 15.08 -1.54
C GLN A 53 14.99 13.68 -0.96
N TYR A 54 14.39 13.49 0.23
CA TYR A 54 14.30 12.18 0.79
C TYR A 54 12.99 12.01 1.58
N ASN A 55 12.52 10.77 1.64
CA ASN A 55 11.40 10.36 2.48
C ASN A 55 11.77 9.05 3.13
N ILE A 56 11.64 8.99 4.45
CA ILE A 56 11.89 7.77 5.21
C ILE A 56 10.54 7.14 5.50
N ILE A 57 10.34 5.94 4.97
CA ILE A 57 9.08 5.22 5.09
C ILE A 57 9.23 4.15 6.15
N GLU A 58 8.25 4.05 7.02
CA GLU A 58 8.24 3.05 8.08
C GLU A 58 6.99 2.20 7.98
N VAL A 59 7.19 0.88 8.06
CA VAL A 59 6.10 -0.10 8.05
C VAL A 59 6.16 -0.86 9.36
N GLN A 60 5.00 -1.00 10.00
CA GLN A 60 4.92 -1.78 11.23
C GLN A 60 3.59 -2.53 11.22
N GLY A 61 3.66 -3.87 11.03
CA GLY A 61 2.45 -4.66 10.93
C GLY A 61 1.58 -4.20 9.79
N ALA A 62 0.34 -3.87 10.07
CA ALA A 62 -0.64 -3.51 9.04
C ALA A 62 -0.69 -2.01 8.77
N ARG A 63 0.29 -1.26 9.20
CA ARG A 63 0.28 0.20 9.03
C ARG A 63 1.59 0.71 8.46
N ILE A 64 1.52 1.87 7.83
CA ILE A 64 2.65 2.47 7.13
C ILE A 64 2.58 3.99 7.30
N ARG A 65 3.73 4.64 7.27
CA ARG A 65 3.78 6.10 7.35
C ARG A 65 5.02 6.66 6.67
N ASP A 66 4.94 7.94 6.31
CA ASP A 66 6.12 8.74 5.98
C ASP A 66 6.63 9.26 7.32
N LYS A 67 7.63 8.60 7.86
CA LYS A 67 8.12 8.92 9.19
C LYS A 67 8.84 10.24 9.22
N GLU A 68 9.60 10.53 8.18
CA GLU A 68 10.41 11.72 8.12
C GLU A 68 10.70 12.07 6.66
N ASP A 69 10.69 13.34 6.34
CA ASP A 69 11.13 13.78 5.02
C ASP A 69 11.59 15.23 5.14
N ASN A 70 12.23 15.73 4.09
CA ASN A 70 12.71 17.10 4.09
C ASN A 70 11.85 18.03 3.24
N SER A 71 10.57 17.70 3.10
CA SER A 71 9.65 18.62 2.43
C SER A 71 9.35 19.81 3.33
N PRO A 72 9.10 20.98 2.76
CA PRO A 72 8.87 22.17 3.58
C PRO A 72 7.54 22.16 4.32
N ASP A 73 6.52 21.50 3.79
CA ASP A 73 5.20 21.53 4.42
C ASP A 73 4.95 20.40 5.41
N GLN A 74 5.72 19.32 5.35
CA GLN A 74 5.63 18.20 6.28
C GLN A 74 4.24 17.55 6.34
N ILE A 75 3.44 17.69 5.30
CA ILE A 75 2.05 17.21 5.34
C ILE A 75 1.99 15.69 5.45
N ALA A 76 2.81 14.98 4.69
CA ALA A 76 2.80 13.52 4.76
C ALA A 76 3.27 13.03 6.13
N VAL A 77 4.28 13.69 6.69
CA VAL A 77 4.77 13.32 8.02
C VAL A 77 3.67 13.52 9.05
N HIS A 78 2.94 14.62 8.97
CA HIS A 78 1.87 14.91 9.92
C HIS A 78 0.65 14.02 9.73
N THR A 79 0.48 13.43 8.55
CA THR A 79 -0.59 12.47 8.32
C THR A 79 -0.44 11.27 9.25
N GLY A 80 0.80 10.87 9.54
CA GLY A 80 1.06 9.77 10.44
C GLY A 80 0.71 8.42 9.86
N TRP A 81 0.40 7.49 10.74
CA TRP A 81 0.11 6.11 10.34
C TRP A 81 -1.19 6.00 9.55
N ILE A 82 -1.16 5.24 8.46
CA ILE A 82 -2.37 4.87 7.74
C ILE A 82 -2.42 3.35 7.64
N SER A 83 -3.64 2.81 7.65
CA SER A 83 -3.83 1.36 7.68
C SER A 83 -5.07 0.88 6.93
N GLN A 84 -5.97 1.78 6.52
CA GLN A 84 -7.23 1.38 5.92
C GLN A 84 -7.22 1.57 4.41
N VAL A 85 -7.85 0.66 3.69
CA VAL A 85 -8.01 0.79 2.24
C VAL A 85 -8.61 2.15 1.93
N GLY A 86 -8.00 2.85 1.00
CA GLY A 86 -8.43 4.19 0.59
C GLY A 86 -7.68 5.31 1.27
N GLN A 87 -6.96 5.04 2.35
CA GLN A 87 -6.17 6.09 2.99
C GLN A 87 -4.92 6.39 2.18
N GLN A 88 -4.50 7.61 2.22
CA GLN A 88 -3.34 8.09 1.48
C GLN A 88 -2.48 8.97 2.35
N SER A 89 -1.18 8.94 2.09
CA SER A 89 -0.22 9.88 2.67
C SER A 89 0.52 10.51 1.50
N ILE A 90 0.40 11.81 1.34
CA ILE A 90 0.86 12.50 0.14
C ILE A 90 1.90 13.55 0.48
N CYS A 91 3.06 13.47 -0.18
CA CYS A 91 4.10 14.48 -0.09
C CYS A 91 4.15 15.17 -1.46
N LEU A 92 3.39 16.25 -1.62
CA LEU A 92 3.29 16.92 -2.91
C LEU A 92 4.61 17.48 -3.42
N PRO A 93 5.40 18.17 -2.58
CA PRO A 93 6.67 18.70 -3.09
C PRO A 93 7.60 17.62 -3.63
N HIS A 94 7.53 16.41 -3.09
CA HIS A 94 8.37 15.32 -3.55
C HIS A 94 7.64 14.42 -4.55
N LYS A 95 6.35 14.70 -4.81
CA LYS A 95 5.51 13.91 -5.73
C LYS A 95 5.44 12.45 -5.31
N LEU A 96 5.47 12.21 -4.01
CA LEU A 96 5.44 10.87 -3.45
C LEU A 96 4.06 10.60 -2.86
N LEU A 97 3.51 9.45 -3.19
CA LEU A 97 2.19 9.03 -2.72
C LEU A 97 2.29 7.64 -2.12
N ILE A 98 1.76 7.48 -0.91
CA ILE A 98 1.54 6.18 -0.30
C ILE A 98 0.03 5.96 -0.28
N GLU A 99 -0.42 4.89 -0.90
CA GLU A 99 -1.85 4.61 -0.97
C GLU A 99 -2.12 3.18 -0.58
N ILE A 100 -3.13 2.93 0.24
CA ILE A 100 -3.49 1.58 0.65
C ILE A 100 -4.62 1.09 -0.23
N LYS A 101 -4.38 -0.04 -0.89
CA LYS A 101 -5.31 -0.65 -1.83
C LYS A 101 -5.60 -2.09 -1.43
N PRO A 102 -6.72 -2.65 -1.89
CA PRO A 102 -6.96 -4.06 -1.65
C PRO A 102 -5.98 -4.89 -2.47
N ALA A 103 -5.39 -5.90 -1.84
CA ALA A 103 -4.34 -6.67 -2.48
C ALA A 103 -4.86 -7.53 -3.62
N GLN A 104 -6.05 -8.09 -3.46
CA GLN A 104 -6.53 -8.99 -4.48
C GLN A 104 -6.88 -8.28 -5.77
N ALA A 105 -6.99 -6.99 -5.72
CA ALA A 105 -7.28 -6.26 -6.94
C ALA A 105 -6.22 -6.50 -7.98
N GLY A 106 -5.12 -6.98 -7.54
CA GLY A 106 -4.08 -7.26 -8.50
C GLY A 106 -4.44 -8.37 -9.39
N THR A 107 -5.44 -8.96 -9.12
CA THR A 107 -5.76 -9.98 -10.00
C THR A 107 -6.01 -9.60 -11.37
N GLY A 108 -6.15 -9.07 -10.60
CA GLY A 108 -6.39 -8.97 -11.45
C GLY A 108 -6.58 -8.45 -12.09
N THR A 109 -6.38 -8.45 -12.03
CA THR A 109 -6.53 -8.01 -12.60
C THR A 109 -6.53 -7.40 -13.03
N SER A 110 -6.32 -7.33 -13.06
CA SER A 110 -6.29 -6.88 -13.56
C SER A 110 -6.13 -6.34 -13.91
N GLY A 111 -5.83 -6.33 -14.26
CA GLY A 111 -5.84 -6.09 -14.67
C GLY A 111 -5.72 -5.59 -15.02
N ASP A 112 -5.52 -5.79 -15.16
CA ASP A 112 -5.71 -5.60 -15.61
C ASP A 112 -5.81 -5.24 -15.96
N THR A 113 -5.67 -5.20 -16.26
CA THR A 113 -5.98 -5.06 -16.67
C THR A 113 -6.13 -4.73 -17.00
N GLY A 114 -5.98 -4.63 -17.43
CA GLY A 114 -6.27 -4.54 -17.75
C GLY A 114 -6.45 -4.21 -17.96
N GLY A 115 -6.39 -4.26 -18.25
CA GLY A 115 -6.78 -4.26 -18.47
C GLY A 115 -7.13 -3.94 -18.64
N LEU A 116 -7.15 -3.88 -18.62
CA LEU A 116 -7.65 -3.81 -18.72
C LEU A 116 -7.98 -3.42 -19.01
N VAL A 117 -7.92 -3.40 -19.03
CA VAL A 117 -8.24 -3.25 -19.15
C VAL A 117 -8.33 -2.92 -19.44
N HIS A 118 -8.34 -2.94 -19.81
CA HIS A 118 -8.49 -2.91 -19.92
C HIS A 118 -8.57 -2.39 -20.09
N PRO A 119 -8.46 -2.37 -20.47
CA PRO A 119 -8.58 -1.99 -20.55
C PRO A 119 -8.78 -1.64 -20.49
#